data_a0fdf32f733af2134974dc4197c0b497
#
_entry.id   a0fdf32f733af2134974dc4197c0b497
#
_cell.length_a   1.000
_cell.length_b   1.000
_cell.length_c   1.000
_cell.angle_alpha   90.00
_cell.angle_beta   90.00
_cell.angle_gamma   90.00
#
_symmetry.space_group_name_H-M   'P 1'
#
loop_
_entity.id
_entity.type
_entity.pdbx_description
1 polymer ?
#
loop_
_entity_poly.entity_id
_entity_poly.type
_entity_poly.pdbx_seq_one_letter_code
_entity_poly.pdbx_strand_id
1 'polypeptide(L)'
;QVVGLYPLMPNRMSVDRDDKGQLYYQYQMQDSDANTGKTGTVTLKPTDVLHIPGLGFDGLVGYSPIAMAKNAIGLSIATEEYGAKFFANGATPGGLLEYPGTVKNPEAIRESWNKGFSGSNSHKVAILEEGMHYTPISISPEQAQFLETRKFQIDEIARIFRVPPHMVGDLEKSSFSNIEQQSLEFVKYTLEPWIVRWEQSLNRALLTDSEKAAYFVKFNVDGLLRGDYQSRMNGYATARQNGWMSANDIRELENLDRIPPELGGDLYLINGNMTKLEDAGIFAATTAAGKEEDSDEEVLEVEKSDDDKSGDRSEERRVGKELCF
;
A
#
# COMPACT_ATOMS: atom_id res chain seq x y z
N GLN A 1 -15.98 -5.09 32.95
CA GLN A 1 -15.70 -5.79 31.68
C GLN A 1 -16.28 -4.99 30.53
N VAL A 2 -15.49 -4.75 29.48
CA VAL A 2 -15.96 -4.07 28.27
C VAL A 2 -16.91 -5.02 27.53
N VAL A 3 -18.13 -4.56 27.23
CA VAL A 3 -19.16 -5.36 26.56
C VAL A 3 -19.26 -5.03 25.08
N GLY A 4 -18.90 -3.81 24.70
CA GLY A 4 -18.94 -3.36 23.31
C GLY A 4 -18.20 -2.05 23.13
N LEU A 5 -17.80 -1.77 21.89
CA LEU A 5 -17.19 -0.52 21.45
C LEU A 5 -18.09 0.11 20.39
N TYR A 6 -18.46 1.36 20.61
CA TYR A 6 -19.32 2.10 19.72
C TYR A 6 -18.54 3.28 19.12
N PRO A 7 -18.54 3.47 17.80
CA PRO A 7 -17.84 4.57 17.17
C PRO A 7 -18.53 5.90 17.51
N LEU A 8 -17.73 6.87 17.96
CA LEU A 8 -18.14 8.25 18.16
C LEU A 8 -17.56 9.12 17.03
N MET A 9 -18.38 10.03 16.51
CA MET A 9 -17.98 10.88 15.38
C MET A 9 -16.99 11.96 15.85
N PRO A 10 -15.76 12.02 15.31
CA PRO A 10 -14.74 12.98 15.77
C PRO A 10 -15.14 14.43 15.63
N ASN A 11 -15.93 14.78 14.62
CA ASN A 11 -16.41 16.14 14.39
C ASN A 11 -17.44 16.63 15.41
N ARG A 12 -17.96 15.73 16.25
CA ARG A 12 -18.90 16.03 17.34
C ARG A 12 -18.29 15.87 18.72
N MET A 13 -17.00 15.56 18.76
CA MET A 13 -16.25 15.32 19.99
C MET A 13 -15.31 16.50 20.24
N SER A 14 -15.36 17.05 21.45
CA SER A 14 -14.32 17.93 21.97
C SER A 14 -13.60 17.24 23.15
N VAL A 15 -12.31 17.49 23.20
CA VAL A 15 -11.43 16.94 24.25
C VAL A 15 -10.85 18.13 25.00
N ASP A 16 -10.98 18.15 26.30
CA ASP A 16 -10.46 19.24 27.14
C ASP A 16 -10.00 18.72 28.50
N ARG A 17 -9.43 19.59 29.32
CA ARG A 17 -9.01 19.32 30.68
C ARG A 17 -9.82 20.15 31.65
N ASP A 18 -10.18 19.56 32.80
CA ASP A 18 -10.81 20.27 33.90
C ASP A 18 -9.78 21.12 34.67
N ASP A 19 -10.27 21.89 35.65
CA ASP A 19 -9.42 22.74 36.52
C ASP A 19 -8.36 21.95 37.30
N LYS A 20 -8.50 20.64 37.38
CA LYS A 20 -7.57 19.72 38.03
C LYS A 20 -6.60 19.07 37.03
N GLY A 21 -6.69 19.43 35.74
CA GLY A 21 -5.90 18.87 34.67
C GLY A 21 -6.36 17.48 34.20
N GLN A 22 -7.51 16.99 34.65
CA GLN A 22 -8.06 15.69 34.22
C GLN A 22 -8.75 15.84 32.86
N LEU A 23 -8.48 14.91 31.97
CA LEU A 23 -9.13 14.84 30.67
C LEU A 23 -10.61 14.54 30.80
N TYR A 24 -11.41 15.20 29.99
CA TYR A 24 -12.81 14.84 29.78
C TYR A 24 -13.18 15.03 28.32
N TYR A 25 -14.25 14.38 27.89
CA TYR A 25 -14.76 14.40 26.54
C TYR A 25 -16.17 14.95 26.53
N GLN A 26 -16.48 15.84 25.60
CA GLN A 26 -17.85 16.34 25.36
C GLN A 26 -18.31 15.87 24.00
N TYR A 27 -19.37 15.09 23.96
CA TYR A 27 -19.96 14.57 22.74
C TYR A 27 -21.33 15.18 22.49
N GLN A 28 -21.53 15.74 21.29
CA GLN A 28 -22.81 16.25 20.85
C GLN A 28 -23.66 15.12 20.24
N MET A 29 -24.66 14.68 20.97
CA MET A 29 -25.61 13.67 20.50
C MET A 29 -26.60 14.26 19.52
N GLN A 30 -26.96 13.50 18.49
CA GLN A 30 -28.10 13.78 17.59
C GLN A 30 -29.18 12.71 17.78
N ASP A 31 -30.40 12.99 17.34
CA ASP A 31 -31.55 12.06 17.43
C ASP A 31 -31.30 10.71 16.76
N SER A 32 -30.38 10.64 15.78
CA SER A 32 -29.98 9.41 15.10
C SER A 32 -28.98 8.56 15.89
N ASP A 33 -28.37 9.12 16.94
CA ASP A 33 -27.36 8.40 17.72
C ASP A 33 -28.07 7.48 18.73
N ALA A 34 -28.24 6.24 18.31
CA ALA A 34 -28.64 5.11 19.16
C ALA A 34 -29.99 5.28 19.92
N ASN A 35 -31.10 5.26 19.23
CA ASN A 35 -32.44 4.95 19.79
C ASN A 35 -32.81 5.54 21.19
N THR A 36 -32.05 6.53 21.68
CA THR A 36 -32.19 7.05 23.04
C THR A 36 -33.09 8.29 23.11
N GLY A 37 -33.42 8.91 21.98
CA GLY A 37 -34.24 10.15 21.93
C GLY A 37 -33.63 11.32 22.70
N LYS A 38 -32.32 11.25 23.03
CA LYS A 38 -31.61 12.28 23.79
C LYS A 38 -30.79 13.14 22.84
N THR A 39 -31.18 14.39 22.74
CA THR A 39 -30.37 15.45 22.13
C THR A 39 -29.64 16.21 23.21
N GLY A 40 -28.40 16.64 22.92
CA GLY A 40 -27.64 17.48 23.84
C GLY A 40 -26.17 17.07 23.94
N THR A 41 -25.44 17.78 24.79
CA THR A 41 -24.02 17.48 25.04
C THR A 41 -23.91 16.55 26.23
N VAL A 42 -23.18 15.44 26.04
CA VAL A 42 -22.86 14.46 27.09
C VAL A 42 -21.39 14.55 27.42
N THR A 43 -21.07 14.63 28.70
CA THR A 43 -19.67 14.57 29.18
C THR A 43 -19.31 13.13 29.49
N LEU A 44 -18.23 12.62 28.87
CA LEU A 44 -17.72 11.27 29.04
C LEU A 44 -16.37 11.33 29.77
N LYS A 45 -16.11 10.31 30.59
CA LYS A 45 -14.84 10.17 31.30
C LYS A 45 -13.80 9.47 30.41
N PRO A 46 -12.49 9.64 30.69
CA PRO A 46 -11.43 8.94 29.97
C PRO A 46 -11.54 7.41 30.02
N THR A 47 -12.18 6.87 31.04
CA THR A 47 -12.46 5.42 31.19
C THR A 47 -13.53 4.93 30.22
N ASP A 48 -14.38 5.80 29.73
CA ASP A 48 -15.53 5.47 28.90
C ASP A 48 -15.25 5.70 27.39
N VAL A 49 -14.06 6.23 27.08
CA VAL A 49 -13.68 6.58 25.70
C VAL A 49 -12.35 5.94 25.34
N LEU A 50 -12.33 5.12 24.31
CA LEU A 50 -11.11 4.71 23.64
C LEU A 50 -10.69 5.80 22.67
N HIS A 51 -9.71 6.61 23.08
CA HIS A 51 -9.18 7.70 22.29
C HIS A 51 -7.83 7.33 21.68
N ILE A 52 -7.75 7.37 20.36
CA ILE A 52 -6.53 7.09 19.57
C ILE A 52 -6.19 8.34 18.76
N PRO A 53 -5.43 9.29 19.32
CA PRO A 53 -5.13 10.54 18.63
C PRO A 53 -4.15 10.32 17.48
N GLY A 54 -4.37 11.06 16.39
CA GLY A 54 -3.39 11.20 15.34
C GLY A 54 -2.19 12.06 15.77
N LEU A 55 -1.38 12.47 14.79
CA LEU A 55 -0.31 13.45 15.05
C LEU A 55 -0.95 14.80 15.41
N GLY A 56 -0.60 15.34 16.57
CA GLY A 56 -1.07 16.61 17.08
C GLY A 56 0.03 17.37 17.80
N PHE A 57 -0.23 18.63 18.11
CA PHE A 57 0.75 19.49 18.79
C PHE A 57 0.69 19.36 20.32
N ASP A 58 -0.51 19.24 20.85
CA ASP A 58 -0.78 19.25 22.30
C ASP A 58 -0.86 17.85 22.94
N GLY A 59 -0.81 16.80 22.10
CA GLY A 59 -0.99 15.42 22.55
C GLY A 59 -2.43 15.05 22.95
N LEU A 60 -3.39 15.97 22.80
CA LEU A 60 -4.81 15.75 23.11
C LEU A 60 -5.58 15.37 21.85
N VAL A 61 -5.42 16.18 20.81
CA VAL A 61 -6.18 16.03 19.55
C VAL A 61 -5.21 15.97 18.37
N GLY A 62 -5.46 15.05 17.45
CA GLY A 62 -4.70 14.97 16.19
C GLY A 62 -5.16 16.02 15.18
N TYR A 63 -4.25 16.51 14.37
CA TYR A 63 -4.58 17.37 13.22
C TYR A 63 -5.27 16.55 12.14
N SER A 64 -6.27 17.16 11.49
CA SER A 64 -6.84 16.61 10.27
C SER A 64 -5.86 16.77 9.10
N PRO A 65 -5.41 15.70 8.44
CA PRO A 65 -4.57 15.81 7.24
C PRO A 65 -5.24 16.64 6.13
N ILE A 66 -6.58 16.54 6.02
CA ILE A 66 -7.37 17.32 5.06
C ILE A 66 -7.27 18.81 5.37
N ALA A 67 -7.42 19.20 6.64
CA ALA A 67 -7.32 20.60 7.04
C ALA A 67 -5.91 21.17 6.84
N MET A 68 -4.88 20.37 7.11
CA MET A 68 -3.49 20.76 6.88
C MET A 68 -3.15 20.92 5.41
N ALA A 69 -3.72 20.07 4.55
CA ALA A 69 -3.49 20.04 3.12
C ALA A 69 -4.58 20.80 2.31
N LYS A 70 -5.37 21.66 2.95
CA LYS A 70 -6.51 22.32 2.32
C LYS A 70 -6.19 23.05 1.01
N ASN A 71 -5.01 23.64 0.89
CA ASN A 71 -4.61 24.35 -0.31
C ASN A 71 -4.31 23.39 -1.48
N ALA A 72 -3.62 22.29 -1.23
CA ALA A 72 -3.35 21.27 -2.23
C ALA A 72 -4.65 20.60 -2.73
N ILE A 73 -5.53 20.26 -1.80
CA ILE A 73 -6.86 19.68 -2.12
C ILE A 73 -7.72 20.70 -2.87
N GLY A 74 -7.74 21.97 -2.42
CA GLY A 74 -8.46 23.05 -3.08
C GLY A 74 -7.96 23.31 -4.50
N LEU A 75 -6.65 23.27 -4.72
CA LEU A 75 -6.06 23.39 -6.05
C LEU A 75 -6.46 22.22 -6.96
N SER A 76 -6.48 20.99 -6.43
CA SER A 76 -6.91 19.81 -7.17
C SER A 76 -8.38 19.94 -7.62
N ILE A 77 -9.28 20.35 -6.73
CA ILE A 77 -10.70 20.59 -7.03
C ILE A 77 -10.86 21.69 -8.08
N ALA A 78 -10.16 22.81 -7.91
CA ALA A 78 -10.22 23.94 -8.86
C ALA A 78 -9.69 23.56 -10.24
N THR A 79 -8.63 22.76 -10.31
CA THR A 79 -8.07 22.25 -11.57
C THR A 79 -9.04 21.29 -12.26
N GLU A 80 -9.72 20.44 -11.52
CA GLU A 80 -10.73 19.54 -12.05
C GLU A 80 -11.92 20.30 -12.61
N GLU A 81 -12.43 21.30 -11.87
CA GLU A 81 -13.52 22.16 -12.31
C GLU A 81 -13.14 22.97 -13.56
N TYR A 82 -11.91 23.50 -13.60
CA TYR A 82 -11.38 24.18 -14.78
C TYR A 82 -11.36 23.25 -15.99
N GLY A 83 -10.82 22.03 -15.84
CA GLY A 83 -10.77 21.04 -16.90
C GLY A 83 -12.16 20.66 -17.40
N ALA A 84 -13.10 20.42 -16.50
CA ALA A 84 -14.48 20.09 -16.85
C ALA A 84 -15.13 21.21 -17.66
N LYS A 85 -15.00 22.46 -17.23
CA LYS A 85 -15.51 23.63 -17.96
C LYS A 85 -14.82 23.82 -19.31
N PHE A 86 -13.51 23.63 -19.34
CA PHE A 86 -12.73 23.75 -20.56
C PHE A 86 -13.17 22.76 -21.64
N PHE A 87 -13.29 21.48 -21.28
CA PHE A 87 -13.74 20.44 -22.21
C PHE A 87 -15.23 20.56 -22.56
N ALA A 88 -16.09 20.94 -21.61
CA ALA A 88 -17.52 21.16 -21.86
C ALA A 88 -17.76 22.30 -22.87
N ASN A 89 -16.92 23.33 -22.85
CA ASN A 89 -16.96 24.42 -23.82
C ASN A 89 -16.23 24.13 -25.14
N GLY A 90 -15.89 22.86 -25.39
CA GLY A 90 -15.24 22.41 -26.62
C GLY A 90 -13.77 22.72 -26.69
N ALA A 91 -13.12 22.87 -25.53
CA ALA A 91 -11.70 23.20 -25.41
C ALA A 91 -11.29 24.47 -26.18
N THR A 92 -12.26 25.28 -26.59
CA THR A 92 -12.03 26.56 -27.24
C THR A 92 -11.98 27.66 -26.18
N PRO A 93 -10.81 28.20 -25.96
CA PRO A 93 -10.65 29.31 -25.05
C PRO A 93 -11.40 30.54 -25.54
N GLY A 94 -11.83 31.38 -24.59
CA GLY A 94 -12.38 32.67 -24.92
C GLY A 94 -11.44 33.47 -25.79
N GLY A 95 -11.92 34.09 -26.83
CA GLY A 95 -11.14 34.89 -27.75
C GLY A 95 -11.71 36.28 -27.93
N LEU A 96 -10.95 37.13 -28.57
CA LEU A 96 -11.34 38.47 -28.98
C LEU A 96 -11.86 38.39 -30.41
N LEU A 97 -13.10 38.86 -30.62
CA LEU A 97 -13.65 39.06 -31.94
C LEU A 97 -13.47 40.53 -32.30
N GLU A 98 -12.55 40.80 -33.23
CA GLU A 98 -12.21 42.13 -33.69
C GLU A 98 -13.03 42.49 -34.93
N TYR A 99 -13.57 43.67 -34.94
CA TYR A 99 -14.33 44.25 -36.09
C TYR A 99 -13.76 45.61 -36.43
N PRO A 100 -13.47 45.90 -37.69
CA PRO A 100 -12.78 47.13 -38.10
C PRO A 100 -13.69 48.37 -38.03
N GLY A 101 -14.96 48.23 -37.72
CA GLY A 101 -15.95 49.30 -37.60
C GLY A 101 -16.59 49.37 -36.23
N THR A 102 -17.73 50.07 -36.13
CA THR A 102 -18.52 50.19 -34.88
C THR A 102 -19.59 49.13 -34.85
N VAL A 103 -19.57 48.28 -33.87
CA VAL A 103 -20.59 47.24 -33.63
C VAL A 103 -21.82 47.89 -33.01
N LYS A 104 -22.96 47.85 -33.70
CA LYS A 104 -24.24 48.44 -33.21
C LYS A 104 -24.85 47.66 -32.06
N ASN A 105 -24.70 46.35 -32.02
CA ASN A 105 -25.21 45.49 -30.96
C ASN A 105 -24.20 44.37 -30.62
N PRO A 106 -23.24 44.62 -29.70
CA PRO A 106 -22.25 43.64 -29.32
C PRO A 106 -22.79 42.38 -28.63
N GLU A 107 -23.92 42.55 -27.90
CA GLU A 107 -24.53 41.43 -27.17
C GLU A 107 -25.17 40.41 -28.10
N ALA A 108 -25.85 40.86 -29.14
CA ALA A 108 -26.45 39.98 -30.12
C ALA A 108 -25.37 39.14 -30.88
N ILE A 109 -24.22 39.75 -31.16
CA ILE A 109 -23.08 39.01 -31.76
C ILE A 109 -22.55 38.00 -30.80
N ARG A 110 -22.36 38.35 -29.50
CA ARG A 110 -21.89 37.43 -28.46
C ARG A 110 -22.86 36.26 -28.26
N GLU A 111 -24.14 36.51 -28.21
CA GLU A 111 -25.17 35.48 -28.07
C GLU A 111 -25.20 34.55 -29.28
N SER A 112 -25.17 35.12 -30.50
CA SER A 112 -25.08 34.34 -31.74
C SER A 112 -23.84 33.47 -31.79
N TRP A 113 -22.69 34.02 -31.39
CA TRP A 113 -21.43 33.31 -31.30
C TRP A 113 -21.51 32.16 -30.31
N ASN A 114 -21.95 32.41 -29.09
CA ASN A 114 -22.10 31.39 -28.05
C ASN A 114 -23.09 30.31 -28.49
N LYS A 115 -24.23 30.66 -29.06
CA LYS A 115 -25.21 29.71 -29.57
C LYS A 115 -24.68 28.87 -30.74
N GLY A 116 -23.86 29.46 -31.60
CA GLY A 116 -23.28 28.80 -32.77
C GLY A 116 -22.11 27.86 -32.46
N PHE A 117 -21.33 28.17 -31.42
CA PHE A 117 -20.02 27.54 -31.18
C PHE A 117 -19.80 27.01 -29.76
N SER A 118 -20.85 26.88 -28.93
CA SER A 118 -20.74 26.25 -27.62
C SER A 118 -21.42 24.89 -27.56
N GLY A 119 -21.03 24.06 -26.57
CA GLY A 119 -21.58 22.73 -26.35
C GLY A 119 -21.32 21.78 -27.54
N SER A 120 -22.38 21.13 -28.04
CA SER A 120 -22.30 20.19 -29.16
C SER A 120 -21.91 20.83 -30.49
N ASN A 121 -21.87 22.16 -30.59
CA ASN A 121 -21.51 22.89 -31.79
C ASN A 121 -20.08 23.42 -31.79
N SER A 122 -19.29 23.12 -30.78
CA SER A 122 -17.94 23.69 -30.55
C SER A 122 -16.91 23.41 -31.66
N HIS A 123 -17.15 22.39 -32.49
CA HIS A 123 -16.23 22.03 -33.59
C HIS A 123 -16.68 22.50 -34.99
N LYS A 124 -17.73 23.37 -35.05
CA LYS A 124 -18.18 23.92 -36.32
C LYS A 124 -17.23 25.00 -36.83
N VAL A 125 -17.08 25.07 -38.14
CA VAL A 125 -16.32 26.15 -38.78
C VAL A 125 -17.05 27.45 -38.62
N ALA A 126 -16.36 28.48 -38.09
CA ALA A 126 -16.87 29.85 -38.02
C ALA A 126 -16.59 30.57 -39.33
N ILE A 127 -17.60 31.21 -39.89
CA ILE A 127 -17.45 32.10 -41.03
C ILE A 127 -17.50 33.53 -40.51
N LEU A 128 -16.43 34.28 -40.68
CA LEU A 128 -16.34 35.68 -40.27
C LEU A 128 -16.54 36.56 -41.49
N GLU A 129 -17.48 37.48 -41.40
CA GLU A 129 -17.84 38.42 -42.46
C GLU A 129 -17.25 39.81 -42.17
N GLU A 130 -17.29 40.69 -43.16
CA GLU A 130 -16.95 42.11 -43.05
C GLU A 130 -15.58 42.44 -42.43
N GLY A 131 -14.60 41.59 -42.62
CA GLY A 131 -13.24 41.80 -42.05
C GLY A 131 -13.09 41.54 -40.57
N MET A 132 -14.00 40.80 -39.94
CA MET A 132 -13.87 40.36 -38.57
C MET A 132 -12.68 39.38 -38.44
N HIS A 133 -11.93 39.53 -37.36
CA HIS A 133 -10.84 38.60 -36.96
C HIS A 133 -11.12 38.04 -35.61
N TYR A 134 -10.85 36.73 -35.45
CA TYR A 134 -10.91 36.06 -34.15
C TYR A 134 -9.49 35.79 -33.67
N THR A 135 -9.15 36.36 -32.51
CA THR A 135 -7.89 36.17 -31.86
C THR A 135 -8.12 35.39 -30.54
N PRO A 136 -7.67 34.15 -30.40
CA PRO A 136 -7.80 33.43 -29.15
C PRO A 136 -6.93 34.09 -28.07
N ILE A 137 -7.51 34.35 -26.89
CA ILE A 137 -6.80 35.02 -25.77
C ILE A 137 -6.26 33.99 -24.78
N SER A 138 -6.66 32.74 -24.85
CA SER A 138 -6.32 31.78 -23.82
C SER A 138 -5.22 30.82 -24.22
N ILE A 139 -4.56 30.35 -23.22
CA ILE A 139 -3.46 29.39 -23.26
C ILE A 139 -4.00 28.02 -23.69
N SER A 140 -3.37 27.34 -24.63
CA SER A 140 -3.75 25.97 -25.01
C SER A 140 -3.55 25.00 -23.83
N PRO A 141 -4.30 23.88 -23.76
CA PRO A 141 -4.13 22.87 -22.71
C PRO A 141 -2.70 22.36 -22.61
N GLU A 142 -2.02 22.24 -23.73
CA GLU A 142 -0.61 21.83 -23.80
C GLU A 142 0.31 22.87 -23.18
N GLN A 143 0.06 24.16 -23.49
CA GLN A 143 0.81 25.28 -22.90
C GLN A 143 0.52 25.46 -21.40
N ALA A 144 -0.67 25.13 -20.95
CA ALA A 144 -1.03 25.19 -19.53
C ALA A 144 -0.45 24.03 -18.71
N GLN A 145 0.23 23.06 -19.34
CA GLN A 145 0.73 21.86 -18.69
C GLN A 145 -0.33 21.19 -17.79
N PHE A 146 -1.58 21.21 -18.25
CA PHE A 146 -2.73 20.79 -17.46
C PHE A 146 -2.62 19.32 -17.00
N LEU A 147 -2.17 18.43 -17.91
CA LEU A 147 -2.04 17.00 -17.57
C LEU A 147 -0.93 16.76 -16.55
N GLU A 148 0.19 17.46 -16.67
CA GLU A 148 1.29 17.36 -15.72
C GLU A 148 0.89 17.89 -14.34
N THR A 149 0.13 18.99 -14.31
CA THR A 149 -0.41 19.54 -13.07
C THR A 149 -1.33 18.54 -12.39
N ARG A 150 -2.21 17.86 -13.11
CA ARG A 150 -3.10 16.84 -12.53
C ARG A 150 -2.32 15.64 -11.99
N LYS A 151 -1.31 15.17 -12.70
CA LYS A 151 -0.43 14.11 -12.22
C LYS A 151 0.31 14.52 -10.94
N PHE A 152 0.88 15.72 -10.94
CA PHE A 152 1.53 16.25 -9.75
C PHE A 152 0.59 16.31 -8.54
N GLN A 153 -0.68 16.67 -8.74
CA GLN A 153 -1.67 16.71 -7.66
C GLN A 153 -1.99 15.32 -7.10
N ILE A 154 -2.02 14.27 -7.93
CA ILE A 154 -2.17 12.89 -7.45
C ILE A 154 -0.99 12.53 -6.55
N ASP A 155 0.23 12.79 -6.99
CA ASP A 155 1.45 12.55 -6.22
C ASP A 155 1.46 13.35 -4.91
N GLU A 156 1.01 14.59 -4.93
CA GLU A 156 0.96 15.47 -3.76
C GLU A 156 -0.03 14.95 -2.71
N ILE A 157 -1.25 14.60 -3.13
CA ILE A 157 -2.27 14.05 -2.22
C ILE A 157 -1.82 12.68 -1.70
N ALA A 158 -1.29 11.81 -2.54
CA ALA A 158 -0.75 10.52 -2.14
C ALA A 158 0.35 10.68 -1.06
N ARG A 159 1.23 11.67 -1.21
CA ARG A 159 2.29 12.00 -0.25
C ARG A 159 1.76 12.50 1.08
N ILE A 160 0.70 13.31 1.09
CA ILE A 160 0.05 13.82 2.31
C ILE A 160 -0.47 12.66 3.15
N PHE A 161 -1.08 11.65 2.53
CA PHE A 161 -1.57 10.45 3.20
C PHE A 161 -0.53 9.34 3.32
N ARG A 162 0.70 9.55 2.80
CA ARG A 162 1.79 8.56 2.75
C ARG A 162 1.37 7.26 2.06
N VAL A 163 0.54 7.37 1.03
CA VAL A 163 0.11 6.23 0.21
C VAL A 163 0.96 6.22 -1.05
N PRO A 164 1.60 5.11 -1.44
CA PRO A 164 2.33 5.01 -2.69
C PRO A 164 1.43 5.28 -3.90
N PRO A 165 1.88 6.02 -4.92
CA PRO A 165 1.06 6.38 -6.07
C PRO A 165 0.43 5.19 -6.81
N HIS A 166 1.12 4.05 -6.89
CA HIS A 166 0.57 2.84 -7.52
C HIS A 166 -0.71 2.32 -6.83
N MET A 167 -0.87 2.53 -5.52
CA MET A 167 -2.08 2.12 -4.78
C MET A 167 -3.30 3.00 -5.09
N VAL A 168 -3.09 4.20 -5.61
CA VAL A 168 -4.15 5.09 -6.10
C VAL A 168 -4.27 5.06 -7.64
N GLY A 169 -3.64 4.07 -8.30
CA GLY A 169 -3.77 3.81 -9.73
C GLY A 169 -2.78 4.56 -10.62
N ASP A 170 -1.82 5.27 -10.05
CA ASP A 170 -0.73 5.88 -10.83
C ASP A 170 0.44 4.91 -10.94
N LEU A 171 0.58 4.30 -12.13
CA LEU A 171 1.60 3.30 -12.45
C LEU A 171 2.75 3.86 -13.30
N GLU A 172 2.77 5.15 -13.60
CA GLU A 172 3.71 5.74 -14.57
C GLU A 172 5.19 5.51 -14.19
N LYS A 173 5.50 5.54 -12.89
CA LYS A 173 6.86 5.34 -12.36
C LYS A 173 7.05 3.97 -11.71
N SER A 174 6.15 3.03 -11.96
CA SER A 174 6.12 1.76 -11.27
C SER A 174 6.56 0.63 -12.18
N SER A 175 7.56 -0.15 -11.74
CA SER A 175 7.91 -1.47 -12.29
C SER A 175 7.42 -2.56 -11.34
N PHE A 176 7.24 -3.79 -11.82
CA PHE A 176 6.74 -4.89 -10.98
C PHE A 176 7.58 -5.10 -9.70
N SER A 177 8.91 -5.08 -9.81
CA SER A 177 9.82 -5.21 -8.66
C SER A 177 9.72 -4.02 -7.68
N ASN A 178 9.43 -2.83 -8.19
CA ASN A 178 9.32 -1.63 -7.38
C ASN A 178 7.97 -1.55 -6.63
N ILE A 179 6.90 -2.07 -7.24
CA ILE A 179 5.56 -2.13 -6.62
C ILE A 179 5.58 -2.99 -5.36
N GLU A 180 6.24 -4.14 -5.40
CA GLU A 180 6.35 -5.02 -4.24
C GLU A 180 7.12 -4.34 -3.10
N GLN A 181 8.28 -3.76 -3.40
CA GLN A 181 9.06 -3.01 -2.42
C GLN A 181 8.28 -1.83 -1.84
N GLN A 182 7.57 -1.05 -2.66
CA GLN A 182 6.74 0.05 -2.21
C GLN A 182 5.56 -0.42 -1.34
N SER A 183 5.01 -1.60 -1.62
CA SER A 183 3.95 -2.20 -0.79
C SER A 183 4.46 -2.58 0.60
N LEU A 184 5.67 -3.14 0.70
CA LEU A 184 6.34 -3.40 1.98
C LEU A 184 6.63 -2.11 2.75
N GLU A 185 7.10 -1.08 2.05
CA GLU A 185 7.36 0.24 2.63
C GLU A 185 6.08 0.91 3.15
N PHE A 186 4.96 0.75 2.44
CA PHE A 186 3.66 1.24 2.90
C PHE A 186 3.26 0.60 4.23
N VAL A 187 3.40 -0.70 4.37
CA VAL A 187 3.12 -1.39 5.64
C VAL A 187 4.05 -0.86 6.73
N LYS A 188 5.35 -0.79 6.48
CA LYS A 188 6.37 -0.42 7.45
C LYS A 188 6.31 1.05 7.88
N TYR A 189 6.12 1.98 6.93
CA TYR A 189 6.24 3.41 7.22
C TYR A 189 4.90 4.13 7.37
N THR A 190 3.83 3.57 6.81
CA THR A 190 2.50 4.19 6.86
C THR A 190 1.58 3.48 7.84
N LEU A 191 1.44 2.17 7.74
CA LEU A 191 0.51 1.41 8.58
C LEU A 191 1.05 1.09 9.97
N GLU A 192 2.30 0.65 10.09
CA GLU A 192 2.89 0.23 11.36
C GLU A 192 2.79 1.31 12.46
N PRO A 193 3.05 2.60 12.22
CA PRO A 193 2.87 3.64 13.25
C PRO A 193 1.42 3.73 13.75
N TRP A 194 0.43 3.48 12.89
CA TRP A 194 -0.98 3.45 13.29
C TRP A 194 -1.31 2.18 14.06
N ILE A 195 -0.83 1.03 13.59
CA ILE A 195 -1.01 -0.28 14.24
C ILE A 195 -0.49 -0.22 15.68
N VAL A 196 0.74 0.24 15.87
CA VAL A 196 1.35 0.38 17.21
C VAL A 196 0.52 1.29 18.11
N ARG A 197 0.02 2.43 17.60
CA ARG A 197 -0.87 3.31 18.38
C ARG A 197 -2.16 2.61 18.79
N TRP A 198 -2.78 1.88 17.88
CA TRP A 198 -3.97 1.11 18.17
C TRP A 198 -3.70 0.03 19.19
N GLU A 199 -2.67 -0.79 19.01
CA GLU A 199 -2.28 -1.84 19.94
C GLU A 199 -2.05 -1.30 21.36
N GLN A 200 -1.26 -0.24 21.47
CA GLN A 200 -0.98 0.38 22.76
C GLN A 200 -2.24 0.96 23.42
N SER A 201 -3.10 1.61 22.63
CA SER A 201 -4.33 2.19 23.16
C SER A 201 -5.33 1.14 23.59
N LEU A 202 -5.48 0.06 22.82
CA LEU A 202 -6.34 -1.08 23.15
C LEU A 202 -5.83 -1.82 24.38
N ASN A 203 -4.53 -2.13 24.45
CA ASN A 203 -3.91 -2.77 25.60
C ASN A 203 -4.09 -1.94 26.87
N ARG A 204 -3.97 -0.61 26.77
CA ARG A 204 -4.14 0.29 27.92
C ARG A 204 -5.58 0.41 28.38
N ALA A 205 -6.53 0.51 27.44
CA ALA A 205 -7.92 0.83 27.75
C ALA A 205 -8.80 -0.39 28.02
N LEU A 206 -8.53 -1.53 27.37
CA LEU A 206 -9.41 -2.70 27.43
C LEU A 206 -8.96 -3.77 28.41
N LEU A 207 -7.65 -3.85 28.70
CA LEU A 207 -7.10 -4.87 29.59
C LEU A 207 -6.88 -4.29 30.98
N THR A 208 -7.33 -5.02 32.01
CA THR A 208 -7.00 -4.75 33.39
C THR A 208 -5.54 -5.10 33.70
N ASP A 209 -4.98 -4.61 34.79
CA ASP A 209 -3.57 -4.88 35.13
C ASP A 209 -3.29 -6.37 35.34
N SER A 210 -4.29 -7.15 35.83
CA SER A 210 -4.19 -8.60 35.96
C SER A 210 -4.23 -9.31 34.59
N GLU A 211 -5.01 -8.79 33.64
CA GLU A 211 -5.12 -9.36 32.28
C GLU A 211 -3.91 -9.06 31.42
N LYS A 212 -3.25 -7.91 31.61
CA LYS A 212 -2.01 -7.55 30.90
C LYS A 212 -0.85 -8.51 31.13
N ALA A 213 -0.89 -9.27 32.25
CA ALA A 213 0.12 -10.29 32.52
C ALA A 213 -0.02 -11.54 31.62
N ALA A 214 -1.25 -11.81 31.11
CA ALA A 214 -1.58 -13.02 30.37
C ALA A 214 -2.02 -12.73 28.91
N TYR A 215 -2.51 -11.54 28.63
CA TYR A 215 -3.09 -11.17 27.34
C TYR A 215 -2.48 -9.89 26.79
N PHE A 216 -2.43 -9.80 25.48
CA PHE A 216 -2.09 -8.59 24.76
C PHE A 216 -2.88 -8.51 23.45
N VAL A 217 -3.08 -7.31 22.95
CA VAL A 217 -3.69 -7.05 21.65
C VAL A 217 -2.59 -6.81 20.64
N LYS A 218 -2.59 -7.56 19.55
CA LYS A 218 -1.65 -7.41 18.45
C LYS A 218 -2.38 -7.57 17.12
N PHE A 219 -2.09 -6.69 16.16
CA PHE A 219 -2.59 -6.83 14.79
C PHE A 219 -1.68 -7.77 14.00
N ASN A 220 -2.27 -8.73 13.33
CA ASN A 220 -1.54 -9.56 12.37
C ASN A 220 -1.52 -8.87 11.01
N VAL A 221 -0.34 -8.42 10.59
CA VAL A 221 -0.10 -7.78 9.29
C VAL A 221 0.47 -8.73 8.24
N ASP A 222 0.70 -9.99 8.60
CA ASP A 222 1.30 -10.98 7.69
C ASP A 222 0.49 -11.12 6.39
N GLY A 223 -0.84 -10.95 6.48
CA GLY A 223 -1.71 -10.93 5.32
C GLY A 223 -1.42 -9.82 4.31
N LEU A 224 -0.94 -8.66 4.77
CA LEU A 224 -0.57 -7.52 3.92
C LEU A 224 0.83 -7.69 3.30
N LEU A 225 1.68 -8.49 3.95
CA LEU A 225 3.04 -8.79 3.51
C LEU A 225 3.11 -10.02 2.58
N ARG A 226 1.96 -10.64 2.29
CA ARG A 226 1.84 -11.87 1.46
C ARG A 226 2.13 -11.66 -0.03
N GLY A 227 2.84 -10.60 -0.42
CA GLY A 227 3.11 -10.27 -1.82
C GLY A 227 3.87 -11.34 -2.61
N ASP A 228 4.84 -12.04 -2.01
CA ASP A 228 5.61 -13.08 -2.67
C ASP A 228 5.43 -14.45 -2.02
N TYR A 229 4.71 -15.33 -2.71
CA TYR A 229 4.55 -16.74 -2.34
C TYR A 229 5.91 -17.43 -2.18
N GLN A 230 6.86 -17.16 -3.09
CA GLN A 230 8.17 -17.81 -3.08
C GLN A 230 9.01 -17.39 -1.86
N SER A 231 9.08 -16.10 -1.56
CA SER A 231 9.79 -15.60 -0.37
C SER A 231 9.21 -16.16 0.91
N ARG A 232 7.88 -16.26 1.00
CA ARG A 232 7.21 -16.85 2.15
C ARG A 232 7.52 -18.33 2.30
N MET A 233 7.43 -19.11 1.23
CA MET A 233 7.78 -20.53 1.25
C MET A 233 9.25 -20.75 1.61
N ASN A 234 10.16 -19.93 1.12
CA ASN A 234 11.56 -19.95 1.51
C ASN A 234 11.76 -19.63 3.00
N GLY A 235 11.01 -18.65 3.51
CA GLY A 235 10.97 -18.31 4.94
C GLY A 235 10.52 -19.49 5.80
N TYR A 236 9.46 -20.18 5.41
CA TYR A 236 8.98 -21.39 6.10
C TYR A 236 9.98 -22.54 6.03
N ALA A 237 10.59 -22.75 4.88
CA ALA A 237 11.65 -23.77 4.73
C ALA A 237 12.81 -23.48 5.69
N THR A 238 13.26 -22.23 5.77
CA THR A 238 14.32 -21.81 6.69
C THR A 238 13.88 -21.97 8.14
N ALA A 239 12.69 -21.54 8.52
CA ALA A 239 12.17 -21.68 9.87
C ALA A 239 12.04 -23.15 10.31
N ARG A 240 11.60 -24.02 9.38
CA ARG A 240 11.49 -25.47 9.60
C ARG A 240 12.86 -26.12 9.80
N GLN A 241 13.83 -25.76 8.95
CA GLN A 241 15.20 -26.33 9.02
C GLN A 241 15.97 -25.89 10.27
N ASN A 242 15.66 -24.73 10.82
CA ASN A 242 16.29 -24.20 12.01
C ASN A 242 15.51 -24.48 13.31
N GLY A 243 14.43 -25.23 13.25
CA GLY A 243 13.66 -25.64 14.43
C GLY A 243 12.79 -24.54 15.05
N TRP A 244 12.52 -23.46 14.34
CA TRP A 244 11.67 -22.34 14.86
C TRP A 244 10.18 -22.62 14.71
N MET A 245 9.80 -23.41 13.69
CA MET A 245 8.42 -23.73 13.39
C MET A 245 8.22 -25.23 13.16
N SER A 246 7.11 -25.74 13.65
CA SER A 246 6.60 -27.07 13.33
C SER A 246 5.88 -27.04 11.97
N ALA A 247 5.55 -28.22 11.43
CA ALA A 247 4.72 -28.30 10.23
C ALA A 247 3.32 -27.75 10.48
N ASN A 248 2.77 -27.97 11.68
CA ASN A 248 1.43 -27.49 12.05
C ASN A 248 1.39 -25.96 12.24
N ASP A 249 2.47 -25.34 12.73
CA ASP A 249 2.55 -23.87 12.81
C ASP A 249 2.45 -23.24 11.41
N ILE A 250 3.16 -23.81 10.43
CA ILE A 250 3.12 -23.36 9.03
C ILE A 250 1.74 -23.59 8.42
N ARG A 251 1.14 -24.75 8.66
CA ARG A 251 -0.20 -25.08 8.16
C ARG A 251 -1.28 -24.16 8.72
N GLU A 252 -1.18 -23.81 10.00
CA GLU A 252 -2.08 -22.87 10.65
C GLU A 252 -1.96 -21.47 10.03
N LEU A 253 -0.75 -20.98 9.75
CA LEU A 253 -0.53 -19.71 9.06
C LEU A 253 -1.09 -19.69 7.63
N GLU A 254 -1.10 -20.84 6.95
CA GLU A 254 -1.67 -20.99 5.61
C GLU A 254 -3.13 -21.45 5.60
N ASN A 255 -3.80 -21.51 6.78
CA ASN A 255 -5.17 -21.99 6.95
C ASN A 255 -5.40 -23.42 6.38
N LEU A 256 -4.42 -24.29 6.56
CA LEU A 256 -4.49 -25.70 6.20
C LEU A 256 -4.82 -26.55 7.43
N ASP A 257 -5.48 -27.70 7.23
CA ASP A 257 -5.78 -28.62 8.29
C ASP A 257 -4.51 -29.13 8.98
N ARG A 258 -4.54 -29.26 10.31
CA ARG A 258 -3.40 -29.75 11.10
C ARG A 258 -3.12 -31.22 10.79
N ILE A 259 -1.85 -31.57 10.77
CA ILE A 259 -1.39 -32.98 10.73
C ILE A 259 -1.57 -33.56 12.14
N PRO A 260 -2.13 -34.78 12.29
CA PRO A 260 -2.24 -35.42 13.58
C PRO A 260 -0.89 -35.56 14.31
N PRO A 261 -0.87 -35.45 15.66
CA PRO A 261 0.38 -35.57 16.43
C PRO A 261 1.15 -36.87 16.19
N GLU A 262 0.44 -37.96 15.92
CA GLU A 262 1.02 -39.29 15.64
C GLU A 262 1.86 -39.30 14.37
N LEU A 263 1.56 -38.39 13.43
CA LEU A 263 2.30 -38.21 12.18
C LEU A 263 3.39 -37.13 12.28
N GLY A 264 3.66 -36.62 13.48
CA GLY A 264 4.74 -35.69 13.72
C GLY A 264 4.49 -34.25 13.27
N GLY A 265 3.22 -33.82 13.15
CA GLY A 265 2.84 -32.48 12.73
C GLY A 265 3.41 -31.35 13.62
N ASP A 266 3.52 -31.61 14.93
CA ASP A 266 3.99 -30.64 15.93
C ASP A 266 5.49 -30.77 16.27
N LEU A 267 6.25 -31.62 15.52
CA LEU A 267 7.68 -31.78 15.74
C LEU A 267 8.48 -30.58 15.22
N TYR A 268 9.34 -30.06 16.10
CA TYR A 268 10.36 -29.08 15.75
C TYR A 268 11.61 -29.84 15.31
N LEU A 269 12.01 -29.67 14.06
CA LEU A 269 13.15 -30.37 13.45
C LEU A 269 14.27 -29.38 13.17
N ILE A 270 15.50 -29.80 13.42
CA ILE A 270 16.69 -29.04 13.03
C ILE A 270 17.52 -29.88 12.04
N ASN A 271 18.27 -29.19 11.19
CA ASN A 271 19.19 -29.87 10.29
C ASN A 271 20.35 -30.41 11.12
N GLY A 272 20.54 -31.75 11.12
CA GLY A 272 21.58 -32.44 11.87
C GLY A 272 23.01 -32.12 11.45
N ASN A 273 23.21 -31.39 10.37
CA ASN A 273 24.54 -30.95 9.91
C ASN A 273 25.08 -29.72 10.66
N MET A 274 24.26 -29.12 11.55
CA MET A 274 24.73 -28.03 12.41
C MET A 274 25.29 -28.59 13.69
N THR A 275 26.60 -28.40 13.90
CA THR A 275 27.33 -28.75 15.14
C THR A 275 27.75 -27.50 15.88
N LYS A 276 28.01 -27.60 17.17
CA LYS A 276 28.57 -26.49 17.92
C LYS A 276 29.96 -26.16 17.34
N LEU A 277 30.32 -24.87 17.38
CA LEU A 277 31.61 -24.41 16.87
C LEU A 277 32.82 -25.12 17.52
N GLU A 278 32.71 -25.44 18.80
CA GLU A 278 33.71 -26.22 19.55
C GLU A 278 33.87 -27.67 19.04
N ASP A 279 32.80 -28.23 18.41
CA ASP A 279 32.78 -29.61 17.88
C ASP A 279 32.98 -29.67 16.36
N ALA A 280 33.23 -28.53 15.71
CA ALA A 280 33.26 -28.40 14.23
C ALA A 280 34.34 -29.27 13.55
N GLY A 281 35.36 -29.75 14.29
CA GLY A 281 36.40 -30.63 13.77
C GLY A 281 36.12 -32.14 13.93
N ILE A 282 35.18 -32.53 14.78
CA ILE A 282 34.96 -33.94 15.16
C ILE A 282 34.39 -34.74 13.99
N PHE A 283 33.48 -34.20 13.21
CA PHE A 283 32.92 -34.86 12.03
C PHE A 283 33.92 -35.04 10.89
N ALA A 284 34.85 -34.13 10.71
CA ALA A 284 35.92 -34.26 9.72
C ALA A 284 36.88 -35.36 10.10
N ALA A 285 37.18 -35.51 11.39
CA ALA A 285 38.05 -36.59 11.92
C ALA A 285 37.39 -37.97 11.80
N THR A 286 36.08 -38.07 12.06
CA THR A 286 35.34 -39.34 11.99
C THR A 286 35.20 -39.85 10.54
N THR A 287 35.04 -38.92 9.59
CA THR A 287 34.93 -39.24 8.16
C THR A 287 36.30 -39.64 7.57
N ALA A 288 37.41 -39.15 8.13
CA ALA A 288 38.75 -39.53 7.74
C ALA A 288 39.14 -40.92 8.32
N ALA A 289 38.75 -41.20 9.57
CA ALA A 289 38.99 -42.51 10.22
C ALA A 289 38.16 -43.65 9.59
N GLY A 290 36.94 -43.37 9.10
CA GLY A 290 36.13 -44.36 8.40
C GLY A 290 36.58 -44.71 6.97
N LYS A 291 37.55 -43.98 6.42
CA LYS A 291 38.16 -44.30 5.11
C LYS A 291 39.43 -45.11 5.18
N GLU A 292 40.03 -45.29 6.37
CA GLU A 292 41.22 -46.10 6.56
C GLU A 292 40.92 -47.58 6.93
N GLU A 293 39.67 -47.91 7.33
CA GLU A 293 39.29 -49.29 7.65
C GLU A 293 38.73 -50.11 6.46
N ASP A 294 38.50 -49.49 5.28
CA ASP A 294 37.94 -50.19 4.12
C ASP A 294 38.96 -50.43 3.00
N SER A 295 40.26 -50.40 3.29
CA SER A 295 41.33 -50.62 2.29
C SER A 295 42.08 -51.94 2.39
N ASP A 296 41.63 -52.87 3.24
CA ASP A 296 42.23 -54.24 3.31
C ASP A 296 41.13 -55.30 3.12
N GLU A 297 40.69 -55.51 1.88
CA GLU A 297 40.19 -56.82 1.43
C GLU A 297 40.04 -56.90 -0.09
N GLU A 298 40.74 -57.86 -0.66
CA GLU A 298 40.56 -58.55 -1.93
C GLU A 298 40.97 -57.89 -3.25
N VAL A 299 42.21 -58.03 -3.56
CA VAL A 299 42.72 -58.19 -4.93
C VAL A 299 42.33 -59.58 -5.46
N LEU A 300 41.25 -59.63 -6.26
CA LEU A 300 41.02 -60.76 -7.16
C LEU A 300 41.32 -60.32 -8.59
N GLU A 301 42.42 -60.95 -9.10
CA GLU A 301 42.78 -60.91 -10.50
C GLU A 301 41.65 -61.41 -11.38
N VAL A 302 41.29 -60.65 -12.38
CA VAL A 302 40.58 -61.15 -13.59
C VAL A 302 41.33 -60.65 -14.81
N GLU A 303 41.79 -61.64 -15.54
CA GLU A 303 42.56 -61.58 -16.77
C GLU A 303 41.96 -60.73 -17.87
N LYS A 304 42.88 -60.20 -18.64
CA LYS A 304 42.66 -59.55 -19.94
C LYS A 304 42.03 -60.48 -20.96
N SER A 305 41.03 -59.97 -21.70
CA SER A 305 40.81 -60.37 -23.07
C SER A 305 40.67 -59.15 -23.92
N ASP A 306 41.64 -58.98 -24.79
CA ASP A 306 41.61 -58.07 -25.93
C ASP A 306 40.45 -58.44 -26.89
N ASP A 307 39.71 -57.50 -27.40
CA ASP A 307 39.37 -57.43 -28.81
C ASP A 307 38.77 -56.07 -29.18
N ASP A 308 39.50 -55.41 -29.90
CA ASP A 308 39.46 -54.58 -31.09
C ASP A 308 38.04 -54.36 -31.73
N LYS A 309 37.70 -53.10 -31.89
CA LYS A 309 37.30 -52.45 -33.17
C LYS A 309 36.62 -51.09 -33.01
N SER A 310 37.44 -50.08 -33.42
CA SER A 310 37.09 -49.00 -34.35
C SER A 310 35.64 -48.52 -34.50
N GLY A 311 35.45 -47.21 -34.42
CA GLY A 311 34.30 -46.53 -34.99
C GLY A 311 34.10 -45.09 -34.50
N ASP A 312 34.91 -44.26 -35.02
CA ASP A 312 34.74 -42.87 -35.47
C ASP A 312 33.31 -42.35 -35.58
N ARG A 313 33.08 -41.15 -35.01
CA ARG A 313 32.37 -39.93 -35.51
C ARG A 313 32.04 -39.00 -34.39
N SER A 314 32.80 -37.95 -34.25
CA SER A 314 32.61 -36.53 -34.65
C SER A 314 31.21 -35.94 -34.44
N GLU A 315 31.25 -34.83 -33.72
CA GLU A 315 30.45 -33.59 -33.88
C GLU A 315 28.94 -33.67 -33.66
N GLU A 316 28.38 -32.85 -32.81
CA GLU A 316 28.08 -31.46 -33.06
C GLU A 316 27.57 -30.72 -31.81
N ARG A 317 28.19 -29.58 -31.59
CA ARG A 317 27.61 -28.47 -30.81
C ARG A 317 26.32 -28.03 -31.47
N ARG A 318 25.25 -27.78 -30.71
CA ARG A 318 24.31 -26.71 -31.04
C ARG A 318 23.90 -25.92 -29.81
N VAL A 319 24.38 -24.71 -29.82
CA VAL A 319 23.83 -23.50 -29.19
C VAL A 319 22.47 -23.25 -29.83
N GLY A 320 21.48 -22.97 -29.04
CA GLY A 320 20.18 -22.48 -29.45
C GLY A 320 19.68 -21.46 -28.44
N LYS A 321 19.96 -20.20 -28.73
CA LYS A 321 19.23 -19.02 -28.30
C LYS A 321 17.86 -19.02 -28.95
N GLU A 322 16.92 -18.42 -28.29
CA GLU A 322 15.85 -17.52 -28.75
C GLU A 322 14.63 -17.72 -27.89
N LEU A 323 14.17 -16.71 -27.24
CA LEU A 323 13.46 -15.47 -27.56
C LEU A 323 11.94 -15.64 -27.62
N CYS A 324 11.29 -14.76 -26.83
CA CYS A 324 10.02 -14.07 -27.06
C CYS A 324 8.71 -14.85 -26.96
N PHE A 325 7.91 -14.57 -25.98
CA PHE A 325 6.86 -13.52 -26.00
C PHE A 325 6.45 -13.16 -24.57
#